data_ba55581f9b6d87704baa7e727f797e69
#
_entry.id   ba55581f9b6d87704baa7e727f797e69
#
_cell.length_a   1.000
_cell.length_b   1.000
_cell.length_c   1.000
_cell.angle_alpha   90.00
_cell.angle_beta   90.00
_cell.angle_gamma   90.00
#
_symmetry.space_group_name_H-M   'P 1'
#
loop_
_entity.id
_entity.type
_entity.pdbx_description
1 polymer ?
#
loop_
_entity_poly.entity_id
_entity_poly.type
_entity_poly.pdbx_seq_one_letter_code
_entity_poly.pdbx_strand_id
1 'polypeptide(L)'
;MKIELNGIPDGLEVYEHTGSGYERTMHYGEWRVAFLNWAEKFDFSSDFPPERHMLTDEVFVLLSGTAVLEIGTDKKPVQLEPERIYNVRAGVWHRVKVSRDAKLL
;
A
#
# COMPACT_ATOMS: atom_id res chain seq x y z
N MET A 1 -9.71 9.00 -1.85
CA MET A 1 -10.75 10.00 -2.20
C MET A 1 -10.63 11.19 -1.25
N LYS A 2 -10.58 12.38 -1.81
CA LYS A 2 -10.60 13.60 -1.01
C LYS A 2 -11.96 13.78 -0.38
N ILE A 3 -12.00 14.08 0.92
CA ILE A 3 -13.26 14.30 1.63
C ILE A 3 -13.38 15.74 2.11
N GLU A 4 -14.62 16.21 2.13
CA GLU A 4 -14.94 17.55 2.61
C GLU A 4 -15.53 17.44 4.02
N LEU A 5 -14.90 18.09 4.98
CA LEU A 5 -15.34 18.10 6.37
C LEU A 5 -15.55 19.55 6.82
N ASN A 6 -16.56 19.75 7.67
CA ASN A 6 -16.80 21.06 8.26
C ASN A 6 -15.66 21.45 9.19
N GLY A 7 -15.26 22.71 9.15
CA GLY A 7 -14.25 23.24 10.06
C GLY A 7 -12.80 22.96 9.67
N ILE A 8 -12.56 22.41 8.48
CA ILE A 8 -11.20 22.24 7.98
C ILE A 8 -10.66 23.59 7.54
N PRO A 9 -9.51 24.03 8.06
CA PRO A 9 -8.90 25.29 7.64
C PRO A 9 -8.36 25.22 6.22
N ASP A 10 -8.25 26.39 5.59
CA ASP A 10 -7.63 26.48 4.26
C ASP A 10 -6.21 25.94 4.30
N GLY A 11 -5.82 25.26 3.23
CA GLY A 11 -4.47 24.69 3.11
C GLY A 11 -4.34 23.27 3.64
N LEU A 12 -5.40 22.72 4.25
CA LEU A 12 -5.44 21.31 4.66
C LEU A 12 -6.38 20.53 3.75
N GLU A 13 -5.90 19.41 3.26
CA GLU A 13 -6.72 18.45 2.51
C GLU A 13 -6.78 17.14 3.30
N VAL A 14 -7.93 16.49 3.28
CA VAL A 14 -8.14 15.22 3.99
C VAL A 14 -8.58 14.16 2.98
N TYR A 15 -7.94 13.01 3.03
CA TYR A 15 -8.21 11.90 2.11
C TYR A 15 -8.49 10.63 2.87
N GLU A 16 -9.37 9.79 2.31
CA GLU A 16 -9.63 8.46 2.84
C GLU A 16 -9.88 7.47 1.71
N HIS A 17 -9.77 6.19 2.02
CA HIS A 17 -10.10 5.09 1.12
C HIS A 17 -10.87 4.05 1.91
N THR A 18 -12.17 3.92 1.64
CA THR A 18 -13.05 2.96 2.31
C THR A 18 -13.40 1.76 1.43
N GLY A 19 -13.10 1.85 0.14
CA GLY A 19 -13.35 0.77 -0.81
C GLY A 19 -12.32 -0.35 -0.73
N SER A 20 -12.50 -1.36 -1.56
CA SER A 20 -11.54 -2.46 -1.68
C SER A 20 -10.35 -2.07 -2.56
N GLY A 21 -9.24 -2.76 -2.35
CA GLY A 21 -8.10 -2.71 -3.23
C GLY A 21 -7.21 -1.49 -3.06
N TYR A 22 -6.41 -1.27 -4.06
CA TYR A 22 -5.42 -0.19 -4.10
C TYR A 22 -6.05 1.07 -4.69
N GLU A 23 -5.83 2.20 -4.01
CA GLU A 23 -6.20 3.51 -4.53
C GLU A 23 -5.03 4.47 -4.33
N ARG A 24 -4.57 5.07 -5.42
CA ARG A 24 -3.63 6.17 -5.35
C ARG A 24 -4.41 7.42 -4.92
N THR A 25 -4.37 7.71 -3.63
CA THR A 25 -5.30 8.61 -2.99
C THR A 25 -4.96 10.08 -3.21
N MET A 26 -3.67 10.41 -3.13
CA MET A 26 -3.21 11.77 -3.41
C MET A 26 -1.81 11.76 -4.01
N HIS A 27 -1.44 12.86 -4.63
CA HIS A 27 -0.08 13.05 -5.15
C HIS A 27 0.30 14.53 -5.13
N TYR A 28 1.59 14.78 -5.08
CA TYR A 28 2.16 16.10 -5.31
C TYR A 28 3.47 15.93 -6.06
N GLY A 29 3.54 16.57 -7.24
CA GLY A 29 4.70 16.36 -8.09
C GLY A 29 4.87 14.89 -8.45
N GLU A 30 6.01 14.33 -8.11
CA GLU A 30 6.33 12.94 -8.44
C GLU A 30 6.05 11.95 -7.34
N TRP A 31 5.76 12.40 -6.11
CA TRP A 31 5.45 11.48 -5.04
C TRP A 31 3.96 11.27 -4.89
N ARG A 32 3.61 10.09 -4.43
CA ARG A 32 2.23 9.65 -4.31
C ARG A 32 2.03 8.96 -2.98
N VAL A 33 0.82 9.12 -2.45
CA VAL A 33 0.37 8.39 -1.27
C VAL A 33 -0.85 7.58 -1.65
N ALA A 34 -0.81 6.29 -1.37
CA ALA A 34 -1.87 5.36 -1.71
C ALA A 34 -2.29 4.57 -0.48
N PHE A 35 -3.55 4.17 -0.46
CA PHE A 35 -4.05 3.18 0.50
C PHE A 35 -4.22 1.84 -0.20
N LEU A 36 -3.96 0.77 0.53
CA LEU A 36 -4.27 -0.58 0.08
C LEU A 36 -5.16 -1.25 1.12
N ASN A 37 -6.39 -1.55 0.72
CA ASN A 37 -7.32 -2.35 1.48
C ASN A 37 -7.40 -3.75 0.84
N TRP A 38 -7.97 -4.71 1.55
CA TRP A 38 -8.14 -6.04 0.98
C TRP A 38 -8.97 -6.00 -0.31
N ALA A 39 -8.56 -6.79 -1.26
CA ALA A 39 -9.33 -7.17 -2.43
C ALA A 39 -8.93 -8.59 -2.79
N GLU A 40 -9.77 -9.26 -3.55
CA GLU A 40 -9.54 -10.66 -3.91
C GLU A 40 -8.16 -10.88 -4.55
N LYS A 41 -7.72 -9.91 -5.36
CA LYS A 41 -6.39 -9.93 -5.99
C LYS A 41 -5.27 -10.03 -4.97
N PHE A 42 -5.42 -9.40 -3.81
CA PHE A 42 -4.36 -9.31 -2.79
C PHE A 42 -4.52 -10.34 -1.68
N ASP A 43 -5.52 -11.22 -1.77
CA ASP A 43 -5.71 -12.24 -0.76
C ASP A 43 -4.53 -13.21 -0.69
N PHE A 44 -4.27 -13.79 0.49
CA PHE A 44 -3.19 -14.74 0.66
C PHE A 44 -3.27 -15.92 -0.31
N SER A 45 -4.48 -16.28 -0.71
CA SER A 45 -4.71 -17.38 -1.66
C SER A 45 -4.51 -16.99 -3.12
N SER A 46 -4.38 -15.70 -3.41
CA SER A 46 -4.24 -15.21 -4.78
C SER A 46 -2.83 -15.46 -5.30
N ASP A 47 -2.73 -15.80 -6.58
CA ASP A 47 -1.44 -16.02 -7.25
C ASP A 47 -1.24 -15.03 -8.39
N PHE A 48 -1.31 -13.75 -8.06
CA PHE A 48 -1.03 -12.71 -9.03
C PHE A 48 0.48 -12.52 -9.21
N PRO A 49 0.93 -12.05 -10.38
CA PRO A 49 2.36 -11.92 -10.63
C PRO A 49 2.99 -10.80 -9.79
N PRO A 50 4.25 -10.95 -9.42
CA PRO A 50 4.99 -9.85 -8.80
C PRO A 50 5.19 -8.69 -9.79
N GLU A 51 5.51 -7.53 -9.25
CA GLU A 51 5.80 -6.34 -10.02
C GLU A 51 7.07 -5.67 -9.52
N ARG A 52 7.60 -4.73 -10.29
CA ARG A 52 8.70 -3.88 -9.87
C ARG A 52 8.57 -2.50 -10.47
N HIS A 53 9.13 -1.52 -9.79
CA HIS A 53 9.18 -0.15 -10.25
C HIS A 53 10.62 0.23 -10.53
N MET A 54 10.90 0.72 -11.72
CA MET A 54 12.29 0.98 -12.16
C MET A 54 12.76 2.38 -11.84
N LEU A 55 11.84 3.32 -11.61
CA LEU A 55 12.17 4.73 -11.46
C LEU A 55 12.15 5.23 -10.03
N THR A 56 11.60 4.46 -9.11
CA THR A 56 11.44 4.91 -7.72
C THR A 56 11.40 3.72 -6.77
N ASP A 57 11.70 4.00 -5.51
CA ASP A 57 11.41 3.07 -4.42
C ASP A 57 9.92 3.09 -4.11
N GLU A 58 9.44 2.06 -3.40
CA GLU A 58 8.08 1.99 -2.91
C GLU A 58 8.06 1.68 -1.42
N VAL A 59 7.29 2.45 -0.66
CA VAL A 59 7.21 2.30 0.79
C VAL A 59 5.88 1.68 1.16
N PHE A 60 5.92 0.70 2.08
CA PHE A 60 4.73 0.09 2.68
C PHE A 60 4.72 0.32 4.18
N VAL A 61 3.57 0.70 4.70
CA VAL A 61 3.33 0.84 6.14
C VAL A 61 2.03 0.11 6.47
N LEU A 62 2.10 -0.87 7.37
CA LEU A 62 0.91 -1.57 7.84
C LEU A 62 0.21 -0.75 8.92
N LEU A 63 -1.06 -0.44 8.70
CA LEU A 63 -1.88 0.29 9.66
C LEU A 63 -2.71 -0.65 10.53
N SER A 64 -3.26 -1.71 9.94
CA SER A 64 -4.05 -2.71 10.66
C SER A 64 -4.10 -4.02 9.90
N GLY A 65 -4.49 -5.09 10.57
CA GLY A 65 -4.57 -6.41 9.97
C GLY A 65 -3.21 -7.07 9.80
N THR A 66 -3.11 -7.95 8.83
CA THR A 66 -1.91 -8.73 8.53
C THR A 66 -1.53 -8.56 7.08
N ALA A 67 -0.24 -8.42 6.81
CA ALA A 67 0.28 -8.32 5.44
C ALA A 67 1.65 -8.99 5.34
N VAL A 68 1.91 -9.55 4.17
CA VAL A 68 3.20 -10.17 3.83
C VAL A 68 3.70 -9.59 2.52
N LEU A 69 4.95 -9.11 2.53
CA LEU A 69 5.68 -8.76 1.32
C LEU A 69 6.51 -9.96 0.88
N GLU A 70 6.37 -10.35 -0.37
CA GLU A 70 7.24 -11.34 -0.99
C GLU A 70 8.26 -10.60 -1.84
N ILE A 71 9.54 -10.78 -1.53
CA ILE A 71 10.63 -9.97 -2.08
C ILE A 71 11.55 -10.83 -2.93
N GLY A 72 11.90 -10.29 -4.10
CA GLY A 72 12.83 -10.90 -5.02
C GLY A 72 12.18 -11.94 -5.92
N THR A 73 13.00 -12.52 -6.81
CA THR A 73 12.51 -13.55 -7.75
C THR A 73 12.23 -14.88 -7.03
N ASP A 74 12.83 -15.10 -5.89
CA ASP A 74 12.59 -16.26 -5.03
C ASP A 74 11.40 -16.07 -4.08
N LYS A 75 10.76 -14.92 -4.12
CA LYS A 75 9.54 -14.61 -3.35
C LYS A 75 9.71 -14.84 -1.86
N LYS A 76 10.80 -14.33 -1.31
CA LYS A 76 11.07 -14.47 0.12
C LYS A 76 10.02 -13.70 0.93
N PRO A 77 9.26 -14.37 1.81
CA PRO A 77 8.19 -13.70 2.56
C PRO A 77 8.72 -12.91 3.75
N VAL A 78 8.16 -11.72 3.93
CA VAL A 78 8.42 -10.88 5.10
C VAL A 78 7.08 -10.43 5.64
N GLN A 79 6.75 -10.85 6.85
CA GLN A 79 5.53 -10.39 7.51
C GLN A 79 5.73 -8.98 8.02
N LEU A 80 4.81 -8.08 7.68
CA LEU A 80 4.88 -6.69 8.11
C LEU A 80 4.43 -6.54 9.57
N GLU A 81 5.15 -5.68 10.29
CA GLU A 81 4.75 -5.24 11.62
C GLU A 81 4.20 -3.82 11.51
N PRO A 82 3.17 -3.45 12.31
CA PRO A 82 2.66 -2.09 12.32
C PRO A 82 3.72 -1.07 12.70
N GLU A 83 3.56 0.14 12.21
CA GLU A 83 4.40 1.29 12.58
C GLU A 83 5.85 1.18 12.11
N ARG A 84 6.13 0.31 11.14
CA ARG A 84 7.43 0.22 10.48
C ARG A 84 7.32 0.65 9.04
N ILE A 85 8.38 1.24 8.53
CA ILE A 85 8.50 1.57 7.11
C ILE A 85 9.25 0.42 6.42
N TYR A 86 8.63 -0.17 5.42
CA TYR A 86 9.25 -1.20 4.59
C TYR A 86 9.49 -0.59 3.22
N ASN A 87 10.73 -0.34 2.89
CA ASN A 87 11.10 0.31 1.64
C ASN A 87 11.59 -0.72 0.64
N VAL A 88 10.83 -0.92 -0.42
CA VAL A 88 11.23 -1.76 -1.54
C VAL A 88 11.99 -0.87 -2.52
N ARG A 89 13.26 -1.16 -2.73
CA ARG A 89 14.10 -0.35 -3.60
C ARG A 89 13.71 -0.52 -5.06
N ALA A 90 13.98 0.52 -5.84
CA ALA A 90 13.73 0.50 -7.28
C ALA A 90 14.34 -0.74 -7.93
N GLY A 91 13.59 -1.36 -8.83
CA GLY A 91 14.02 -2.55 -9.57
C GLY A 91 13.80 -3.88 -8.84
N VAL A 92 13.44 -3.87 -7.57
CA VAL A 92 13.24 -5.11 -6.80
C VAL A 92 11.84 -5.66 -7.06
N TRP A 93 11.80 -6.94 -7.47
CA TRP A 93 10.52 -7.64 -7.65
C TRP A 93 9.84 -7.85 -6.31
N HIS A 94 8.54 -7.59 -6.26
CA HIS A 94 7.78 -7.73 -5.03
C HIS A 94 6.30 -7.94 -5.32
N ARG A 95 5.60 -8.50 -4.33
CA ARG A 95 4.14 -8.47 -4.27
C ARG A 95 3.71 -8.47 -2.81
N VAL A 96 2.54 -7.88 -2.54
CA VAL A 96 1.98 -7.80 -1.20
C VAL A 96 0.71 -8.63 -1.14
N LYS A 97 0.55 -9.40 -0.07
CA LYS A 97 -0.65 -10.16 0.22
C LYS A 97 -1.17 -9.74 1.58
N VAL A 98 -2.48 -9.63 1.71
CA VAL A 98 -3.09 -8.98 2.87
C VAL A 98 -4.30 -9.77 3.37
N SER A 99 -4.56 -9.67 4.68
CA SER A 99 -5.75 -10.20 5.30
C SER A 99 -6.97 -9.33 4.96
N ARG A 100 -8.16 -9.88 5.20
CA ARG A 100 -9.42 -9.18 4.86
C ARG A 100 -9.60 -7.88 5.64
N ASP A 101 -9.04 -7.78 6.83
CA ASP A 101 -9.11 -6.59 7.68
C ASP A 101 -7.88 -5.67 7.52
N ALA A 102 -7.02 -5.97 6.58
CA ALA A 102 -5.78 -5.22 6.42
C ALA A 102 -6.02 -3.81 5.85
N LYS A 103 -5.21 -2.89 6.31
CA LYS A 103 -5.11 -1.56 5.75
C LYS A 103 -3.63 -1.16 5.73
N LEU A 104 -3.15 -0.76 4.57
CA LEU A 104 -1.77 -0.31 4.36
C LEU A 104 -1.74 1.08 3.76
N LEU A 105 -0.64 1.75 4.02
CA LEU A 105 -0.32 3.03 3.41
C LEU A 105 0.94 2.85 2.54
#